data_ee5da00864bc5fc2672212817c4217c9
#
_entry.id   ee5da00864bc5fc2672212817c4217c9
#
_cell.length_a   1.000
_cell.length_b   1.000
_cell.length_c   1.000
_cell.angle_alpha   90.00
_cell.angle_beta   90.00
_cell.angle_gamma   90.00
#
_symmetry.space_group_name_H-M   'P 1'
#
loop_
_entity.id
_entity.type
_entity.pdbx_description
1 polymer ?
#
loop_
_entity_poly.entity_id
_entity_poly.type
_entity_poly.pdbx_seq_one_letter_code
_entity_poly.pdbx_strand_id
1 'polypeptide(L)'
;MAQQKVEIDIQDKGDYKVLVPVGDLDVYTVGSLRDALGKMIEDETPSVVVDLDGVPFMDSSGLGALMGGVRRLREAGGDLAIACTREQHLKLFTITGFGEGVSIAPTVEEAAKGFRE
;
A
#
# COMPACT_ATOMS: atom_id res chain seq x y z
N MET A 1 7.99 14.98 -23.63
CA MET A 1 7.76 13.64 -23.10
C MET A 1 6.98 13.72 -21.80
N ALA A 2 5.95 12.93 -21.74
CA ALA A 2 5.18 12.87 -20.52
C ALA A 2 6.01 12.17 -19.43
N GLN A 3 6.13 12.80 -18.28
CA GLN A 3 6.73 12.16 -17.13
C GLN A 3 5.67 11.28 -16.47
N GLN A 4 6.06 10.11 -16.09
CA GLN A 4 5.18 9.26 -15.32
C GLN A 4 5.07 9.81 -13.91
N LYS A 5 3.85 9.88 -13.44
CA LYS A 5 3.56 10.36 -12.09
C LYS A 5 2.59 9.42 -11.42
N VAL A 6 2.72 9.30 -10.13
CA VAL A 6 1.70 8.73 -9.29
C VAL A 6 1.22 9.82 -8.35
N GLU A 7 -0.08 9.98 -8.24
CA GLU A 7 -0.68 10.90 -7.28
C GLU A 7 -1.19 10.08 -6.12
N ILE A 8 -0.96 10.54 -4.91
CA ILE A 8 -1.36 9.80 -3.73
C ILE A 8 -2.30 10.66 -2.90
N ASP A 9 -3.54 10.21 -2.78
CA ASP A 9 -4.51 10.79 -1.88
C ASP A 9 -4.43 10.09 -0.53
N ILE A 10 -4.70 10.82 0.53
CA ILE A 10 -4.68 10.29 1.89
C ILE A 10 -6.04 10.54 2.50
N GLN A 11 -6.66 9.47 3.00
CA GLN A 11 -7.95 9.54 3.67
C GLN A 11 -7.78 9.12 5.13
N ASP A 12 -8.35 9.87 6.03
CA ASP A 12 -8.31 9.56 7.46
C ASP A 12 -9.62 8.86 7.84
N LYS A 13 -9.52 7.65 8.35
CA LYS A 13 -10.68 6.86 8.78
C LYS A 13 -10.80 6.76 10.30
N GLY A 14 -9.99 7.52 11.01
CA GLY A 14 -9.97 7.47 12.47
C GLY A 14 -8.95 6.47 13.01
N ASP A 15 -9.30 5.20 12.97
CA ASP A 15 -8.42 4.14 13.47
C ASP A 15 -7.26 3.81 12.53
N TYR A 16 -7.38 4.20 11.27
CA TYR A 16 -6.35 3.94 10.25
C TYR A 16 -6.46 5.00 9.17
N LYS A 17 -5.45 5.11 8.35
CA LYS A 17 -5.47 5.97 7.17
C LYS A 17 -5.41 5.13 5.92
N VAL A 18 -5.90 5.69 4.81
CA VAL A 18 -5.88 5.04 3.51
C VAL A 18 -4.99 5.85 2.58
N LEU A 19 -4.04 5.19 1.96
CA LEU A 19 -3.27 5.75 0.85
C LEU A 19 -3.88 5.27 -0.45
N VAL A 20 -4.22 6.20 -1.33
CA VAL A 20 -4.85 5.90 -2.61
C VAL A 20 -3.94 6.38 -3.73
N PRO A 21 -2.95 5.59 -4.13
CA PRO A 21 -2.11 5.95 -5.27
C PRO A 21 -2.90 5.78 -6.57
N VAL A 22 -2.73 6.74 -7.47
CA VAL A 22 -3.34 6.72 -8.80
C VAL A 22 -2.22 6.91 -9.82
N GLY A 23 -2.01 5.91 -10.64
CA GLY A 23 -0.94 5.87 -11.62
C GLY A 23 -0.05 4.66 -11.43
N ASP A 24 0.90 4.47 -12.32
CA ASP A 24 1.79 3.32 -12.28
C ASP A 24 2.76 3.41 -11.11
N LEU A 25 3.04 2.28 -10.50
CA LEU A 25 4.07 2.16 -9.46
C LEU A 25 5.27 1.41 -10.03
N ASP A 26 6.29 2.16 -10.40
CA ASP A 26 7.51 1.62 -10.99
C ASP A 26 8.73 2.31 -10.35
N VAL A 27 9.91 2.05 -10.90
CA VAL A 27 11.15 2.58 -10.35
C VAL A 27 11.16 4.12 -10.33
N TYR A 28 10.42 4.77 -11.23
CA TYR A 28 10.40 6.22 -11.34
C TYR A 28 9.41 6.89 -10.39
N THR A 29 8.36 6.18 -9.98
CA THR A 29 7.28 6.76 -9.19
C THR A 29 7.24 6.27 -7.76
N VAL A 30 7.90 5.16 -7.48
CA VAL A 30 7.81 4.48 -6.19
C VAL A 30 8.29 5.34 -5.02
N GLY A 31 9.16 6.32 -5.29
CA GLY A 31 9.61 7.26 -4.27
C GLY A 31 8.47 8.01 -3.59
N SER A 32 7.44 8.37 -4.36
CA SER A 32 6.26 9.05 -3.82
C SER A 32 5.52 8.18 -2.82
N LEU A 33 5.40 6.89 -3.11
CA LEU A 33 4.77 5.95 -2.18
C LEU A 33 5.61 5.78 -0.92
N ARG A 34 6.91 5.64 -1.07
CA ARG A 34 7.82 5.50 0.08
C ARG A 34 7.77 6.73 0.99
N ASP A 35 7.74 7.91 0.38
CA ASP A 35 7.66 9.17 1.13
C ASP A 35 6.35 9.28 1.90
N ALA A 36 5.24 8.89 1.26
CA ALA A 36 3.93 8.92 1.90
C ALA A 36 3.89 7.95 3.09
N LEU A 37 4.42 6.75 2.93
CA LEU A 37 4.50 5.78 4.02
C LEU A 37 5.40 6.27 5.16
N GLY A 38 6.53 6.88 4.81
CA GLY A 38 7.42 7.47 5.82
C GLY A 38 6.75 8.57 6.62
N LYS A 39 5.96 9.40 5.95
CA LYS A 39 5.21 10.45 6.63
C LYS A 39 4.16 9.90 7.57
N MET A 40 3.49 8.80 7.19
CA MET A 40 2.54 8.12 8.07
C MET A 40 3.22 7.67 9.36
N ILE A 41 4.43 7.13 9.25
CA ILE A 41 5.19 6.68 10.41
C ILE A 41 5.57 7.87 11.29
N GLU A 42 6.04 8.96 10.69
CA GLU A 42 6.40 10.18 11.43
C GLU A 42 5.19 10.78 12.15
N ASP A 43 4.02 10.72 11.53
CA ASP A 43 2.78 11.24 12.11
C ASP A 43 2.16 10.27 13.13
N GLU A 44 2.87 9.19 13.44
CA GLU A 44 2.44 8.18 14.40
C GLU A 44 1.12 7.51 14.01
N THR A 45 0.88 7.39 12.72
CA THR A 45 -0.30 6.67 12.21
C THR A 45 -0.08 5.17 12.41
N PRO A 46 -0.88 4.51 13.22
CA PRO A 46 -0.58 3.12 13.58
C PRO A 46 -0.81 2.13 12.46
N SER A 47 -1.82 2.37 11.61
CA SER A 47 -2.17 1.41 10.57
C SER A 47 -2.59 2.12 9.30
N VAL A 48 -2.25 1.51 8.16
CA VAL A 48 -2.49 2.09 6.84
C VAL A 48 -3.03 1.02 5.91
N VAL A 49 -4.09 1.36 5.17
CA VAL A 49 -4.54 0.56 4.04
C VAL A 49 -4.05 1.24 2.77
N VAL A 50 -3.43 0.49 1.88
CA VAL A 50 -3.07 0.98 0.56
C VAL A 50 -4.07 0.44 -0.45
N ASP A 51 -4.81 1.33 -1.09
CA ASP A 51 -5.79 0.98 -2.12
C ASP A 51 -5.09 0.99 -3.48
N LEU A 52 -4.96 -0.17 -4.09
CA LEU A 52 -4.23 -0.32 -5.35
C LEU A 52 -5.11 -0.35 -6.58
N ASP A 53 -6.42 -0.15 -6.45
CA ASP A 53 -7.31 -0.22 -7.62
C ASP A 53 -7.08 0.92 -8.61
N GLY A 54 -6.48 2.01 -8.18
CA GLY A 54 -6.08 3.11 -9.07
C GLY A 54 -4.71 2.95 -9.71
N VAL A 55 -4.06 1.80 -9.51
CA VAL A 55 -2.71 1.52 -10.03
C VAL A 55 -2.82 0.52 -11.19
N PRO A 56 -2.74 1.00 -12.45
CA PRO A 56 -2.87 0.08 -13.60
C PRO A 56 -1.71 -0.87 -13.76
N PHE A 57 -0.52 -0.45 -13.33
CA PHE A 57 0.70 -1.25 -13.47
C PHE A 57 1.55 -1.11 -12.22
N MET A 58 2.11 -2.22 -11.79
CA MET A 58 3.05 -2.24 -10.67
C MET A 58 4.12 -3.29 -10.96
N ASP A 59 5.38 -2.90 -10.82
CA ASP A 59 6.48 -3.84 -10.96
C ASP A 59 7.07 -4.20 -9.58
N SER A 60 8.22 -4.85 -9.59
CA SER A 60 8.88 -5.28 -8.35
C SER A 60 9.31 -4.10 -7.47
N SER A 61 9.51 -2.91 -8.06
CA SER A 61 9.83 -1.71 -7.27
C SER A 61 8.66 -1.32 -6.39
N GLY A 62 7.44 -1.36 -6.96
CA GLY A 62 6.22 -1.08 -6.19
C GLY A 62 6.01 -2.11 -5.08
N LEU A 63 6.17 -3.38 -5.42
CA LEU A 63 6.06 -4.45 -4.43
C LEU A 63 7.07 -4.27 -3.31
N GLY A 64 8.32 -3.94 -3.65
CA GLY A 64 9.36 -3.71 -2.65
C GLY A 64 9.03 -2.57 -1.71
N ALA A 65 8.43 -1.50 -2.23
CA ALA A 65 7.99 -0.38 -1.39
C ALA A 65 6.89 -0.80 -0.42
N LEU A 66 5.95 -1.62 -0.87
CA LEU A 66 4.89 -2.14 -0.01
C LEU A 66 5.47 -3.05 1.07
N MET A 67 6.38 -3.94 0.72
CA MET A 67 7.04 -4.81 1.69
C MET A 67 7.81 -4.02 2.73
N GLY A 68 8.54 -3.00 2.30
CA GLY A 68 9.24 -2.10 3.21
C GLY A 68 8.29 -1.35 4.12
N GLY A 69 7.14 -0.94 3.58
CA GLY A 69 6.10 -0.28 4.36
C GLY A 69 5.53 -1.17 5.46
N VAL A 70 5.26 -2.44 5.14
CA VAL A 70 4.80 -3.42 6.13
C VAL A 70 5.78 -3.49 7.29
N ARG A 71 7.06 -3.68 6.97
CA ARG A 71 8.09 -3.83 8.00
C ARG A 71 8.18 -2.59 8.88
N ARG A 72 8.25 -1.41 8.24
CA ARG A 72 8.43 -0.16 8.98
C ARG A 72 7.22 0.17 9.86
N LEU A 73 6.01 -0.06 9.35
CA LEU A 73 4.81 0.19 10.15
C LEU A 73 4.71 -0.79 11.31
N ARG A 74 5.06 -2.04 11.10
CA ARG A 74 5.04 -3.03 12.19
C ARG A 74 6.07 -2.71 13.26
N GLU A 75 7.24 -2.23 12.86
CA GLU A 75 8.26 -1.78 13.81
C GLU A 75 7.76 -0.58 14.61
N ALA A 76 6.90 0.23 14.03
CA ALA A 76 6.31 1.39 14.71
C ALA A 76 5.04 1.06 15.50
N GLY A 77 4.69 -0.21 15.59
CA GLY A 77 3.52 -0.66 16.35
C GLY A 77 2.23 -0.72 15.57
N GLY A 78 2.27 -0.53 14.26
CA GLY A 78 1.10 -0.58 13.40
C GLY A 78 1.15 -1.72 12.40
N ASP A 79 0.46 -1.55 11.28
CA ASP A 79 0.44 -2.56 10.22
C ASP A 79 0.05 -1.91 8.90
N LEU A 80 0.20 -2.69 7.82
CA LEU A 80 -0.22 -2.30 6.48
C LEU A 80 -1.12 -3.38 5.90
N ALA A 81 -2.22 -2.98 5.30
CA ALA A 81 -3.10 -3.89 4.58
C ALA A 81 -3.33 -3.36 3.16
N ILE A 82 -3.80 -4.22 2.29
CA ILE A 82 -3.96 -3.90 0.86
C ILE A 82 -5.42 -4.09 0.47
N ALA A 83 -6.00 -3.08 -0.19
CA ALA A 83 -7.28 -3.19 -0.87
C ALA A 83 -7.00 -3.29 -2.37
N CYS A 84 -7.41 -4.36 -3.00
CA CYS A 84 -7.09 -4.59 -4.40
C CYS A 84 -8.05 -5.59 -5.03
N THR A 85 -8.55 -5.26 -6.23
CA THR A 85 -9.34 -6.19 -7.03
C THR A 85 -8.66 -6.54 -8.36
N ARG A 86 -7.52 -5.92 -8.67
CA ARG A 86 -6.83 -6.15 -9.93
C ARG A 86 -6.10 -7.49 -9.91
N GLU A 87 -6.48 -8.37 -10.84
CA GLU A 87 -5.91 -9.72 -10.91
C GLU A 87 -4.40 -9.72 -11.09
N GLN A 88 -3.86 -8.78 -11.86
CA GLN A 88 -2.42 -8.70 -12.10
C GLN A 88 -1.64 -8.52 -10.81
N HIS A 89 -2.13 -7.63 -9.95
CA HIS A 89 -1.48 -7.38 -8.65
C HIS A 89 -1.65 -8.56 -7.71
N LEU A 90 -2.85 -9.15 -7.70
CA LEU A 90 -3.14 -10.31 -6.86
C LEU A 90 -2.27 -11.49 -7.25
N LYS A 91 -2.04 -11.70 -8.55
CA LYS A 91 -1.13 -12.73 -9.03
C LYS A 91 0.31 -12.49 -8.54
N LEU A 92 0.75 -11.24 -8.63
CA LEU A 92 2.10 -10.89 -8.17
C LEU A 92 2.26 -11.19 -6.68
N PHE A 93 1.25 -10.86 -5.88
CA PHE A 93 1.27 -11.14 -4.44
C PHE A 93 1.31 -12.64 -4.17
N THR A 94 0.55 -13.42 -4.94
CA THR A 94 0.55 -14.88 -4.79
C THR A 94 1.90 -15.48 -5.14
N ILE A 95 2.46 -15.08 -6.28
CA ILE A 95 3.73 -15.62 -6.77
C ILE A 95 4.88 -15.31 -5.81
N THR A 96 4.88 -14.12 -5.23
CA THR A 96 5.94 -13.67 -4.35
C THR A 96 5.73 -14.07 -2.88
N GLY A 97 4.56 -14.57 -2.54
CA GLY A 97 4.22 -14.89 -1.16
C GLY A 97 3.91 -13.65 -0.31
N PHE A 98 3.80 -12.48 -0.92
CA PHE A 98 3.55 -11.24 -0.17
C PHE A 98 2.25 -11.31 0.63
N GLY A 99 1.24 -11.99 0.10
CA GLY A 99 -0.05 -12.12 0.77
C GLY A 99 -0.03 -12.97 2.02
N GLU A 100 1.05 -13.71 2.26
CA GLU A 100 1.18 -14.52 3.47
C GLU A 100 1.59 -13.63 4.62
N GLY A 101 0.67 -13.26 5.46
CA GLY A 101 0.96 -12.39 6.60
C GLY A 101 0.58 -10.94 6.42
N VAL A 102 0.02 -10.58 5.26
CA VAL A 102 -0.51 -9.24 5.00
C VAL A 102 -1.97 -9.37 4.62
N SER A 103 -2.84 -8.57 5.22
CA SER A 103 -4.25 -8.57 4.88
C SER A 103 -4.44 -8.00 3.48
N ILE A 104 -5.03 -8.76 2.58
CA ILE A 104 -5.38 -8.32 1.23
C ILE A 104 -6.84 -8.65 1.01
N ALA A 105 -7.64 -7.64 0.66
CA ALA A 105 -9.07 -7.78 0.51
C ALA A 105 -9.58 -6.89 -0.63
N PRO A 106 -10.80 -7.15 -1.14
CA PRO A 106 -11.33 -6.37 -2.27
C PRO A 106 -11.66 -4.91 -1.93
N THR A 107 -11.94 -4.62 -0.67
CA THR A 107 -12.32 -3.26 -0.24
C THR A 107 -11.45 -2.79 0.90
N VAL A 108 -11.40 -1.47 1.06
CA VAL A 108 -10.65 -0.84 2.15
C VAL A 108 -11.17 -1.33 3.50
N GLU A 109 -12.48 -1.38 3.67
CA GLU A 109 -13.10 -1.79 4.94
C GLU A 109 -12.75 -3.23 5.31
N GLU A 110 -12.79 -4.12 4.32
CA GLU A 110 -12.44 -5.51 4.56
C GLU A 110 -10.96 -5.69 4.85
N ALA A 111 -10.11 -4.96 4.12
CA ALA A 111 -8.66 -5.01 4.36
C ALA A 111 -8.34 -4.54 5.78
N ALA A 112 -8.99 -3.49 6.24
CA ALA A 112 -8.78 -2.92 7.57
C ALA A 112 -9.17 -3.88 8.69
N LYS A 113 -10.05 -4.83 8.44
CA LYS A 113 -10.42 -5.83 9.44
C LYS A 113 -9.22 -6.67 9.89
N GLY A 114 -8.23 -6.83 9.02
CA GLY A 114 -7.01 -7.55 9.35
C GLY A 114 -6.21 -6.93 10.47
N PHE A 115 -6.40 -5.64 10.74
CA PHE A 115 -5.69 -4.96 11.83
C PHE A 115 -6.13 -5.40 13.22
N ARG A 116 -7.24 -6.09 13.31
CA ARG A 116 -7.84 -6.48 14.59
C ARG A 116 -7.51 -7.92 15.00
N GLU A 117 -6.77 -8.60 14.15
CA GLU A 117 -6.46 -10.00 14.36
C GLU A 117 -5.20 -10.20 15.20
#